data_192659b1078bfff02dc5b2fe09779915
#
_entry.id   192659b1078bfff02dc5b2fe09779915
#
_cell.length_a   1.000
_cell.length_b   1.000
_cell.length_c   1.000
_cell.angle_alpha   90.00
_cell.angle_beta   90.00
_cell.angle_gamma   90.00
#
_symmetry.space_group_name_H-M   'P 1'
#
loop_
_entity.id
_entity.type
_entity.pdbx_description
1 polymer ?
#
loop_
_entity_poly.entity_id
_entity_poly.type
_entity_poly.pdbx_seq_one_letter_code
_entity_poly.pdbx_strand_id
1 'polypeptide(L)'
;MSTRTSPDNVIQADFASILATTMLPASHTLWASVWLGIADAAYAKARSTVRQAARKSPGKSVPQATLLADLTVAHQGFESMVQHEVRRYQALVESNADEATISFTLAMNNLKIAASTAVIEVVTDALRIVGLNGYREDHALSMGRLLRDAFGPQLMVSNERIRLNNANLVLAYRG
;
A
#
# COMPACT_ATOMS: atom_id res chain seq x y z
N MET A 1 -13.41 -21.48 -29.53
CA MET A 1 -12.97 -20.49 -30.52
C MET A 1 -11.47 -20.55 -30.60
N SER A 2 -10.86 -20.94 -31.72
CA SER A 2 -9.40 -20.98 -31.88
C SER A 2 -8.98 -19.67 -32.57
N THR A 3 -8.26 -18.81 -31.85
CA THR A 3 -7.74 -17.56 -32.41
C THR A 3 -6.31 -17.81 -32.88
N ARG A 4 -6.02 -17.53 -34.16
CA ARG A 4 -4.66 -17.59 -34.71
C ARG A 4 -4.04 -16.19 -34.58
N THR A 5 -2.89 -16.12 -33.94
CA THR A 5 -2.08 -14.89 -33.79
C THR A 5 -0.87 -15.01 -34.71
N SER A 6 -0.46 -13.91 -35.36
CA SER A 6 0.80 -13.88 -36.13
C SER A 6 1.99 -14.11 -35.17
N PRO A 7 3.03 -14.85 -35.60
CA PRO A 7 4.27 -14.97 -34.84
C PRO A 7 4.89 -13.61 -34.46
N ASP A 8 4.69 -12.58 -35.29
CA ASP A 8 5.20 -11.23 -35.05
C ASP A 8 4.52 -10.53 -33.85
N ASN A 9 3.36 -11.03 -33.39
CA ASN A 9 2.66 -10.55 -32.22
C ASN A 9 3.08 -11.27 -30.91
N VAL A 10 4.05 -12.18 -30.99
CA VAL A 10 4.61 -12.87 -29.82
C VAL A 10 5.81 -12.09 -29.32
N ILE A 11 5.74 -11.67 -28.04
CA ILE A 11 6.86 -11.01 -27.37
C ILE A 11 8.01 -12.00 -27.27
N GLN A 12 9.19 -11.66 -27.82
CA GLN A 12 10.36 -12.54 -27.85
C GLN A 12 11.14 -12.56 -26.52
N ALA A 13 10.95 -11.55 -25.66
CA ALA A 13 11.61 -11.50 -24.36
C ALA A 13 11.10 -12.60 -23.43
N ASP A 14 11.99 -13.15 -22.60
CA ASP A 14 11.63 -14.15 -21.60
C ASP A 14 10.59 -13.60 -20.60
N PHE A 15 9.57 -14.41 -20.32
CA PHE A 15 8.48 -14.00 -19.43
C PHE A 15 8.98 -13.68 -18.01
N ALA A 16 9.98 -14.40 -17.50
CA ALA A 16 10.53 -14.16 -16.17
C ALA A 16 11.21 -12.78 -16.09
N SER A 17 11.90 -12.36 -17.14
CA SER A 17 12.49 -11.03 -17.26
C SER A 17 11.40 -9.95 -17.28
N ILE A 18 10.39 -10.07 -18.14
CA ILE A 18 9.26 -9.12 -18.21
C ILE A 18 8.55 -9.02 -16.86
N LEU A 19 8.33 -10.16 -16.20
CA LEU A 19 7.70 -10.21 -14.89
C LEU A 19 8.51 -9.43 -13.86
N ALA A 20 9.82 -9.63 -13.81
CA ALA A 20 10.70 -9.06 -12.79
C ALA A 20 10.98 -7.55 -13.00
N THR A 21 11.12 -7.11 -14.26
CA THR A 21 11.51 -5.72 -14.58
C THR A 21 10.32 -4.78 -14.79
N THR A 22 9.18 -5.29 -15.21
CA THR A 22 8.04 -4.47 -15.63
C THR A 22 6.77 -4.81 -14.88
N MET A 23 6.25 -6.02 -14.99
CA MET A 23 4.91 -6.34 -14.55
C MET A 23 4.78 -6.32 -13.03
N LEU A 24 5.72 -6.93 -12.31
CA LEU A 24 5.69 -7.02 -10.86
C LEU A 24 5.96 -5.67 -10.19
N PRO A 25 7.03 -4.92 -10.54
CA PRO A 25 7.29 -3.63 -9.90
C PRO A 25 6.22 -2.58 -10.25
N ALA A 26 5.74 -2.52 -11.49
CA ALA A 26 4.65 -1.63 -11.86
C ALA A 26 3.38 -1.93 -11.05
N SER A 27 2.97 -3.20 -10.97
CA SER A 27 1.79 -3.61 -10.22
C SER A 27 1.93 -3.25 -8.73
N HIS A 28 3.04 -3.62 -8.10
CA HIS A 28 3.21 -3.45 -6.66
C HIS A 28 3.30 -1.97 -6.25
N THR A 29 3.97 -1.12 -7.05
CA THR A 29 4.06 0.32 -6.78
C THR A 29 2.73 1.02 -7.00
N LEU A 30 2.01 0.72 -8.08
CA LEU A 30 0.70 1.31 -8.36
C LEU A 30 -0.35 0.88 -7.33
N TRP A 31 -0.41 -0.41 -6.96
CA TRP A 31 -1.32 -0.89 -5.92
C TRP A 31 -1.02 -0.27 -4.56
N ALA A 32 0.24 -0.23 -4.15
CA ALA A 32 0.62 0.39 -2.88
C ALA A 32 0.24 1.88 -2.84
N SER A 33 0.37 2.59 -3.97
CA SER A 33 -0.05 3.99 -4.09
C SER A 33 -1.56 4.17 -3.97
N VAL A 34 -2.36 3.27 -4.57
CA VAL A 34 -3.83 3.28 -4.42
C VAL A 34 -4.22 3.01 -2.96
N TRP A 35 -3.56 2.05 -2.30
CA TRP A 35 -3.84 1.73 -0.90
C TRP A 35 -3.42 2.85 0.05
N LEU A 36 -2.34 3.55 -0.25
CA LEU A 36 -1.98 4.77 0.46
C LEU A 36 -3.09 5.83 0.35
N GLY A 37 -3.70 6.01 -0.83
CA GLY A 37 -4.84 6.91 -1.00
C GLY A 37 -6.06 6.53 -0.14
N ILE A 38 -6.31 5.23 0.10
CA ILE A 38 -7.33 4.76 1.05
C ILE A 38 -6.96 5.18 2.48
N ALA A 39 -5.69 4.99 2.87
CA ALA A 39 -5.17 5.40 4.17
C ALA A 39 -5.24 6.91 4.36
N ASP A 40 -4.91 7.71 3.34
CA ASP A 40 -5.02 9.17 3.34
C ASP A 40 -6.44 9.65 3.64
N ALA A 41 -7.42 9.04 2.96
CA ALA A 41 -8.83 9.38 3.16
C ALA A 41 -9.30 9.06 4.59
N ALA A 42 -8.86 7.95 5.17
CA ALA A 42 -9.15 7.58 6.54
C ALA A 42 -8.48 8.53 7.55
N TYR A 43 -7.18 8.79 7.37
CA TYR A 43 -6.40 9.73 8.18
C TYR A 43 -7.01 11.13 8.18
N ALA A 44 -7.45 11.63 7.02
CA ALA A 44 -8.07 12.96 6.91
C ALA A 44 -9.36 13.05 7.76
N LYS A 45 -10.20 12.01 7.78
CA LYS A 45 -11.40 11.94 8.61
C LYS A 45 -11.06 11.95 10.11
N ALA A 46 -10.09 11.14 10.54
CA ALA A 46 -9.61 11.12 11.92
C ALA A 46 -9.06 12.47 12.36
N ARG A 47 -8.19 13.07 11.56
CA ARG A 47 -7.61 14.40 11.81
C ARG A 47 -8.67 15.49 11.90
N SER A 48 -9.66 15.47 11.02
CA SER A 48 -10.78 16.41 11.05
C SER A 48 -11.58 16.29 12.35
N THR A 49 -11.87 15.06 12.78
CA THR A 49 -12.60 14.76 14.01
C THR A 49 -11.90 15.35 15.24
N VAL A 50 -10.60 15.10 15.40
CA VAL A 50 -9.81 15.60 16.54
C VAL A 50 -9.71 17.12 16.51
N ARG A 51 -9.47 17.72 15.35
CA ARG A 51 -9.43 19.18 15.19
C ARG A 51 -10.76 19.86 15.55
N GLN A 52 -11.88 19.26 15.17
CA GLN A 52 -13.20 19.79 15.54
C GLN A 52 -13.44 19.69 17.05
N ALA A 53 -13.05 18.58 17.69
CA ALA A 53 -13.13 18.41 19.13
C ALA A 53 -12.29 19.48 19.87
N ALA A 54 -11.06 19.72 19.43
CA ALA A 54 -10.18 20.74 20.00
C ALA A 54 -10.76 22.15 19.89
N ARG A 55 -11.36 22.50 18.76
CA ARG A 55 -12.01 23.82 18.56
C ARG A 55 -13.23 24.01 19.47
N LYS A 56 -14.00 22.95 19.77
CA LYS A 56 -15.18 23.02 20.65
C LYS A 56 -14.83 23.15 22.13
N SER A 57 -13.60 22.83 22.52
CA SER A 57 -13.16 22.85 23.93
C SER A 57 -11.75 23.48 24.05
N PRO A 58 -11.61 24.80 23.78
CA PRO A 58 -10.31 25.49 23.86
C PRO A 58 -9.68 25.29 25.24
N GLY A 59 -8.38 25.00 25.29
CA GLY A 59 -7.63 24.83 26.54
C GLY A 59 -7.87 23.51 27.28
N LYS A 60 -8.74 22.62 26.77
CA LYS A 60 -8.94 21.30 27.34
C LYS A 60 -8.18 20.22 26.55
N SER A 61 -7.73 19.19 27.24
CA SER A 61 -7.15 18.01 26.59
C SER A 61 -8.20 17.30 25.73
N VAL A 62 -7.80 16.88 24.53
CA VAL A 62 -8.60 16.05 23.64
C VAL A 62 -8.04 14.63 23.72
N PRO A 63 -8.76 13.68 24.36
CA PRO A 63 -8.24 12.33 24.57
C PRO A 63 -7.77 11.64 23.30
N GLN A 64 -8.43 11.88 22.16
CA GLN A 64 -8.07 11.31 20.86
C GLN A 64 -6.80 11.92 20.23
N ALA A 65 -6.23 12.99 20.81
CA ALA A 65 -5.02 13.61 20.25
C ALA A 65 -3.80 12.69 20.29
N THR A 66 -3.66 11.88 21.34
CA THR A 66 -2.58 10.88 21.42
C THR A 66 -2.75 9.80 20.36
N LEU A 67 -3.97 9.27 20.20
CA LEU A 67 -4.26 8.28 19.15
C LEU A 67 -4.00 8.86 17.75
N LEU A 68 -4.30 10.15 17.54
CA LEU A 68 -4.00 10.81 16.27
C LEU A 68 -2.48 10.95 16.04
N ALA A 69 -1.70 11.19 17.10
CA ALA A 69 -0.25 11.25 17.00
C ALA A 69 0.33 9.88 16.57
N ASP A 70 -0.12 8.79 17.20
CA ASP A 70 0.29 7.44 16.83
C ASP A 70 -0.12 7.08 15.39
N LEU A 71 -1.36 7.41 15.02
CA LEU A 71 -1.85 7.25 13.64
C LEU A 71 -1.02 8.05 12.64
N THR A 72 -0.55 9.25 13.03
CA THR A 72 0.31 10.07 12.17
C THR A 72 1.65 9.40 11.91
N VAL A 73 2.25 8.77 12.93
CA VAL A 73 3.50 8.00 12.76
C VAL A 73 3.29 6.85 11.80
N ALA A 74 2.24 6.04 11.99
CA ALA A 74 1.93 4.92 11.10
C ALA A 74 1.69 5.36 9.66
N HIS A 75 0.89 6.41 9.46
CA HIS A 75 0.58 6.98 8.16
C HIS A 75 1.84 7.50 7.44
N GLN A 76 2.67 8.30 8.12
CA GLN A 76 3.91 8.83 7.54
C GLN A 76 4.93 7.74 7.22
N GLY A 77 4.99 6.69 8.04
CA GLY A 77 5.81 5.51 7.77
C GLY A 77 5.37 4.80 6.48
N PHE A 78 4.06 4.61 6.32
CA PHE A 78 3.48 4.01 5.12
C PHE A 78 3.77 4.87 3.87
N GLU A 79 3.52 6.18 3.94
CA GLU A 79 3.80 7.13 2.86
C GLU A 79 5.27 7.10 2.45
N SER A 80 6.18 7.17 3.42
CA SER A 80 7.63 7.16 3.18
C SER A 80 8.09 5.87 2.49
N MET A 81 7.56 4.73 2.90
CA MET A 81 7.84 3.43 2.28
C MET A 81 7.40 3.41 0.81
N VAL A 82 6.16 3.82 0.53
CA VAL A 82 5.64 3.85 -0.85
C VAL A 82 6.46 4.77 -1.72
N GLN A 83 6.72 6.00 -1.26
CA GLN A 83 7.51 6.98 -2.01
C GLN A 83 8.94 6.52 -2.28
N HIS A 84 9.57 5.82 -1.31
CA HIS A 84 10.90 5.26 -1.49
C HIS A 84 10.95 4.24 -2.61
N GLU A 85 10.02 3.27 -2.60
CA GLU A 85 10.01 2.20 -3.59
C GLU A 85 9.53 2.66 -4.98
N VAL A 86 8.66 3.66 -5.05
CA VAL A 86 8.31 4.31 -6.33
C VAL A 86 9.55 4.95 -6.97
N ARG A 87 10.34 5.71 -6.19
CA ARG A 87 11.59 6.30 -6.71
C ARG A 87 12.59 5.22 -7.15
N ARG A 88 12.67 4.13 -6.40
CA ARG A 88 13.53 3.00 -6.74
C ARG A 88 13.12 2.33 -8.07
N TYR A 89 11.82 2.18 -8.29
CA TYR A 89 11.31 1.67 -9.57
C TYR A 89 11.56 2.66 -10.73
N GLN A 90 11.36 3.96 -10.51
CA GLN A 90 11.68 4.98 -11.50
C GLN A 90 13.16 4.93 -11.92
N ALA A 91 14.07 4.80 -10.97
CA ALA A 91 15.50 4.67 -11.26
C ALA A 91 15.82 3.41 -12.10
N LEU A 92 15.13 2.28 -11.86
CA LEU A 92 15.27 1.09 -12.69
C LEU A 92 14.84 1.37 -14.13
N VAL A 93 13.68 2.01 -14.32
CA VAL A 93 13.16 2.34 -15.65
C VAL A 93 14.09 3.30 -16.38
N GLU A 94 14.62 4.31 -15.71
CA GLU A 94 15.54 5.30 -16.29
C GLU A 94 16.90 4.69 -16.67
N SER A 95 17.35 3.67 -15.94
CA SER A 95 18.61 2.99 -16.25
C SER A 95 18.55 2.07 -17.46
N ASN A 96 17.35 1.80 -17.99
CA ASN A 96 17.11 0.79 -19.04
C ASN A 96 17.75 -0.57 -18.73
N ALA A 97 17.75 -0.97 -17.45
CA ALA A 97 18.34 -2.23 -17.03
C ALA A 97 17.50 -3.41 -17.54
N ASP A 98 18.16 -4.34 -18.21
CA ASP A 98 17.53 -5.55 -18.76
C ASP A 98 17.18 -6.57 -17.69
N GLU A 99 17.81 -6.49 -16.51
CA GLU A 99 17.61 -7.43 -15.42
C GLU A 99 17.34 -6.75 -14.08
N ALA A 100 16.36 -7.26 -13.35
CA ALA A 100 16.09 -6.87 -11.97
C ALA A 100 17.00 -7.64 -11.00
N THR A 101 17.67 -6.92 -10.11
CA THR A 101 18.47 -7.57 -9.06
C THR A 101 17.58 -8.30 -8.03
N ILE A 102 18.13 -9.30 -7.34
CA ILE A 102 17.44 -9.99 -6.23
C ILE A 102 16.98 -8.97 -5.17
N SER A 103 17.84 -8.00 -4.84
CA SER A 103 17.52 -6.91 -3.90
C SER A 103 16.30 -6.10 -4.33
N PHE A 104 16.22 -5.78 -5.63
CA PHE A 104 15.08 -5.02 -6.17
C PHE A 104 13.80 -5.86 -6.13
N THR A 105 13.85 -7.11 -6.55
CA THR A 105 12.69 -8.01 -6.52
C THR A 105 12.16 -8.22 -5.09
N LEU A 106 13.06 -8.43 -4.13
CA LEU A 106 12.71 -8.51 -2.71
C LEU A 106 12.01 -7.22 -2.23
N ALA A 107 12.55 -6.05 -2.59
CA ALA A 107 11.97 -4.77 -2.18
C ALA A 107 10.56 -4.58 -2.74
N MET A 108 10.31 -4.90 -4.01
CA MET A 108 8.98 -4.80 -4.61
C MET A 108 7.98 -5.78 -3.97
N ASN A 109 8.41 -7.00 -3.68
CA ASN A 109 7.60 -7.97 -2.96
C ASN A 109 7.28 -7.52 -1.53
N ASN A 110 8.27 -6.99 -0.82
CA ASN A 110 8.12 -6.47 0.53
C ASN A 110 7.19 -5.26 0.56
N LEU A 111 7.27 -4.36 -0.42
CA LEU A 111 6.35 -3.24 -0.57
C LEU A 111 4.89 -3.73 -0.61
N LYS A 112 4.59 -4.72 -1.45
CA LYS A 112 3.22 -5.26 -1.57
C LYS A 112 2.72 -5.84 -0.24
N ILE A 113 3.53 -6.64 0.44
CA ILE A 113 3.18 -7.25 1.72
C ILE A 113 2.95 -6.17 2.78
N ALA A 114 3.91 -5.26 2.95
CA ALA A 114 3.86 -4.22 3.97
C ALA A 114 2.72 -3.23 3.73
N ALA A 115 2.53 -2.76 2.50
CA ALA A 115 1.44 -1.84 2.14
C ALA A 115 0.05 -2.44 2.37
N SER A 116 -0.13 -3.74 2.03
CA SER A 116 -1.39 -4.45 2.26
C SER A 116 -1.73 -4.65 3.74
N THR A 117 -0.75 -4.59 4.63
CA THR A 117 -0.94 -4.62 6.09
C THR A 117 -1.17 -3.21 6.62
N ALA A 118 -0.32 -2.26 6.24
CA ALA A 118 -0.36 -0.88 6.72
C ALA A 118 -1.70 -0.18 6.43
N VAL A 119 -2.30 -0.41 5.27
CA VAL A 119 -3.60 0.19 4.94
C VAL A 119 -4.70 -0.23 5.91
N ILE A 120 -4.74 -1.50 6.34
CA ILE A 120 -5.72 -2.00 7.31
C ILE A 120 -5.48 -1.35 8.67
N GLU A 121 -4.22 -1.30 9.12
CA GLU A 121 -3.84 -0.70 10.40
C GLU A 121 -4.27 0.77 10.45
N VAL A 122 -3.87 1.57 9.45
CA VAL A 122 -4.22 3.01 9.38
C VAL A 122 -5.72 3.22 9.36
N VAL A 123 -6.47 2.47 8.54
CA VAL A 123 -7.94 2.64 8.44
C VAL A 123 -8.64 2.21 9.73
N THR A 124 -8.17 1.14 10.38
CA THR A 124 -8.75 0.66 11.64
C THR A 124 -8.50 1.64 12.78
N ASP A 125 -7.29 2.18 12.89
CA ASP A 125 -6.95 3.17 13.92
C ASP A 125 -7.65 4.51 13.68
N ALA A 126 -7.78 4.92 12.42
CA ALA A 126 -8.60 6.08 12.06
C ALA A 126 -10.07 5.89 12.48
N LEU A 127 -10.64 4.69 12.28
CA LEU A 127 -12.02 4.40 12.74
C LEU A 127 -12.15 4.51 14.25
N ARG A 128 -11.17 4.04 15.04
CA ARG A 128 -11.18 4.16 16.50
C ARG A 128 -11.22 5.64 16.94
N ILE A 129 -10.52 6.52 16.22
CA ILE A 129 -10.53 7.97 16.49
C ILE A 129 -11.87 8.61 16.12
N VAL A 130 -12.42 8.28 14.95
CA VAL A 130 -13.72 8.81 14.47
C VAL A 130 -14.88 8.27 15.31
N GLY A 131 -14.75 7.03 15.79
CA GLY A 131 -15.72 6.37 16.64
C GLY A 131 -17.01 6.03 15.90
N LEU A 132 -18.13 6.06 16.61
CA LEU A 132 -19.44 5.63 16.10
C LEU A 132 -19.88 6.34 14.82
N ASN A 133 -19.50 7.60 14.64
CA ASN A 133 -19.80 8.35 13.41
C ASN A 133 -19.09 7.78 12.18
N GLY A 134 -17.94 7.16 12.35
CA GLY A 134 -17.23 6.44 11.29
C GLY A 134 -17.82 5.07 10.99
N TYR A 135 -18.45 4.44 11.98
CA TYR A 135 -19.09 3.14 11.85
C TYR A 135 -20.46 3.23 11.11
N ARG A 136 -21.17 4.34 11.24
CA ARG A 136 -22.48 4.56 10.62
C ARG A 136 -22.32 4.77 9.11
N GLU A 137 -23.20 4.15 8.31
CA GLU A 137 -23.18 4.31 6.86
C GLU A 137 -23.79 5.64 6.39
N ASP A 138 -24.77 6.16 7.13
CA ASP A 138 -25.52 7.38 6.84
C ASP A 138 -24.82 8.68 7.28
N HIS A 139 -23.59 8.61 7.72
CA HIS A 139 -22.85 9.75 8.24
C HIS A 139 -21.74 10.22 7.29
N ALA A 140 -21.49 11.53 7.22
CA ALA A 140 -20.44 12.13 6.38
C ALA A 140 -19.02 11.59 6.69
N LEU A 141 -18.80 11.15 7.92
CA LEU A 141 -17.54 10.53 8.36
C LEU A 141 -17.52 9.00 8.19
N SER A 142 -18.56 8.40 7.54
CA SER A 142 -18.60 6.96 7.32
C SER A 142 -17.28 6.41 6.76
N MET A 143 -16.81 5.30 7.34
CA MET A 143 -15.59 4.61 6.96
C MET A 143 -15.83 3.19 6.44
N GLY A 144 -17.09 2.76 6.32
CA GLY A 144 -17.45 1.39 5.92
C GLY A 144 -16.84 0.99 4.57
N ARG A 145 -16.87 1.88 3.58
CA ARG A 145 -16.23 1.65 2.29
C ARG A 145 -14.71 1.55 2.40
N LEU A 146 -14.06 2.47 3.14
CA LEU A 146 -12.60 2.47 3.31
C LEU A 146 -12.12 1.19 4.03
N LEU A 147 -12.87 0.74 5.06
CA LEU A 147 -12.58 -0.52 5.74
C LEU A 147 -12.65 -1.71 4.80
N ARG A 148 -13.77 -1.86 4.06
CA ARG A 148 -13.92 -2.96 3.11
C ARG A 148 -12.81 -2.95 2.07
N ASP A 149 -12.51 -1.79 1.48
CA ASP A 149 -11.51 -1.64 0.44
C ASP A 149 -10.08 -1.88 0.98
N ALA A 150 -9.82 -1.59 2.27
CA ALA A 150 -8.54 -1.87 2.93
C ALA A 150 -8.24 -3.37 3.11
N PHE A 151 -9.25 -4.24 3.17
CA PHE A 151 -9.05 -5.69 3.24
C PHE A 151 -8.75 -6.32 1.87
N GLY A 152 -9.17 -5.70 0.78
CA GLY A 152 -8.94 -6.16 -0.60
C GLY A 152 -7.47 -6.48 -0.91
N PRO A 153 -6.50 -5.65 -0.51
CA PRO A 153 -5.06 -5.86 -0.74
C PRO A 153 -4.51 -7.21 -0.28
N GLN A 154 -4.98 -7.74 0.83
CA GLN A 154 -4.51 -9.03 1.35
C GLN A 154 -5.13 -10.22 0.60
N LEU A 155 -6.32 -10.05 0.04
CA LEU A 155 -7.03 -11.08 -0.73
C LEU A 155 -6.52 -11.15 -2.18
N MET A 156 -6.14 -10.00 -2.74
CA MET A 156 -5.60 -9.90 -4.09
C MET A 156 -4.12 -10.27 -4.11
N VAL A 157 -3.72 -11.23 -4.90
CA VAL A 157 -2.35 -11.79 -4.95
C VAL A 157 -1.85 -12.16 -3.55
N SER A 158 -2.00 -13.44 -3.20
CA SER A 158 -1.73 -13.98 -1.87
C SER A 158 -0.36 -13.57 -1.31
N ASN A 159 -0.37 -12.94 -0.14
CA ASN A 159 0.86 -12.59 0.59
C ASN A 159 1.68 -13.83 0.93
N GLU A 160 1.06 -14.99 1.16
CA GLU A 160 1.73 -16.26 1.46
C GLU A 160 2.56 -16.73 0.29
N ARG A 161 2.04 -16.61 -0.94
CA ARG A 161 2.79 -16.95 -2.15
C ARG A 161 4.00 -16.04 -2.33
N ILE A 162 3.84 -14.75 -2.07
CA ILE A 162 4.95 -13.79 -2.15
C ILE A 162 5.99 -14.10 -1.08
N ARG A 163 5.58 -14.40 0.16
CA ARG A 163 6.50 -14.79 1.25
C ARG A 163 7.28 -16.06 0.92
N LEU A 164 6.62 -17.06 0.32
CA LEU A 164 7.29 -18.30 -0.11
C LEU A 164 8.35 -18.00 -1.18
N ASN A 165 8.03 -17.14 -2.15
CA ASN A 165 9.01 -16.70 -3.15
C ASN A 165 10.17 -15.94 -2.50
N ASN A 166 9.87 -15.01 -1.59
CA ASN A 166 10.89 -14.25 -0.85
C ASN A 166 11.80 -15.15 -0.02
N ALA A 167 11.28 -16.22 0.59
CA ALA A 167 12.11 -17.16 1.34
C ALA A 167 13.22 -17.77 0.47
N ASN A 168 12.91 -18.11 -0.78
CA ASN A 168 13.89 -18.62 -1.73
C ASN A 168 14.90 -17.51 -2.15
N LEU A 169 14.41 -16.30 -2.40
CA LEU A 169 15.26 -15.18 -2.80
C LEU A 169 16.24 -14.75 -1.70
N VAL A 170 15.78 -14.72 -0.43
CA VAL A 170 16.61 -14.34 0.72
C VAL A 170 17.78 -15.30 0.92
N LEU A 171 17.61 -16.61 0.64
CA LEU A 171 18.69 -17.57 0.72
C LEU A 171 19.80 -17.33 -0.33
N ALA A 172 19.43 -16.75 -1.48
CA ALA A 172 20.37 -16.39 -2.54
C ALA A 172 20.92 -14.95 -2.40
N TYR A 173 20.32 -14.12 -1.55
CA TYR A 173 20.70 -12.73 -1.35
C TYR A 173 21.92 -12.63 -0.44
N ARG A 174 22.94 -11.92 -0.89
CA ARG A 174 24.22 -11.78 -0.16
C ARG A 174 24.48 -10.39 0.42
N GLY A 175 23.46 -9.49 0.38
CA GLY A 175 23.59 -8.11 0.84
C GLY A 175 24.03 -7.15 -0.24
#